data_3a1e203d7aee501a3c50e0e0ccbd3bcd
#
_entry.id   3a1e203d7aee501a3c50e0e0ccbd3bcd
#
_cell.length_a   1.000
_cell.length_b   1.000
_cell.length_c   1.000
_cell.angle_alpha   90.00
_cell.angle_beta   90.00
_cell.angle_gamma   90.00
#
_symmetry.space_group_name_H-M   'P 1'
#
loop_
_entity.id
_entity.type
_entity.pdbx_description
1 polymer ?
#
loop_
_entity_poly.entity_id
_entity_poly.type
_entity_poly.pdbx_seq_one_letter_code
_entity_poly.pdbx_strand_id
1 'polypeptide(L)'
;MQQVQHDNALVITAFLQRSGGDDVSHAIAMGDSLLYAQAHDISPDGRLRASYEPTPFVTATGAPYVGGSSVYTGNMAWAGMALTRLYHATGQQRFLDGALKIANWIQTNTADTRGNGGYTGGLRNDDGTGATMVPITWKATEHNIDTGAFFAMLATASGDHTWADRSKDAFAFVKSMQAANGHLWTGTGLDGVTTNQDVEPEDVQTWSYLATLDPAYSPAVDWAAGRMAAADGPFVGVSFSGADTSKVWFEGTAHLLAAYNQRGAAGDDAKAATLLKTLELAQHSAPNTDGAGIVAASQDGLITGEGDTYYAALHTGATAWYLIAAQGGNPFRL
;
A
#
# COMPACT_ATOMS: atom_id res chain seq x y z
N MET A 1 -10.01 15.16 -7.81
CA MET A 1 -9.06 14.34 -7.02
C MET A 1 -9.05 12.97 -7.65
N GLN A 2 -7.89 12.50 -8.13
CA GLN A 2 -7.78 11.19 -8.76
C GLN A 2 -7.87 10.09 -7.69
N GLN A 3 -8.58 9.00 -8.00
CA GLN A 3 -8.60 7.82 -7.13
C GLN A 3 -7.40 6.93 -7.43
N VAL A 4 -6.45 6.87 -6.51
CA VAL A 4 -5.29 5.98 -6.58
C VAL A 4 -5.73 4.55 -6.23
N GLN A 5 -5.19 3.54 -6.92
CA GLN A 5 -5.59 2.13 -6.70
C GLN A 5 -5.31 1.64 -5.27
N HIS A 6 -4.18 2.06 -4.72
CA HIS A 6 -3.80 1.79 -3.33
C HIS A 6 -4.88 2.26 -2.35
N ASP A 7 -5.33 3.51 -2.45
CA ASP A 7 -6.35 4.07 -1.57
C ASP A 7 -7.68 3.32 -1.66
N ASN A 8 -8.11 2.98 -2.89
CA ASN A 8 -9.34 2.20 -3.10
C ASN A 8 -9.26 0.83 -2.44
N ALA A 9 -8.12 0.16 -2.51
CA ALA A 9 -7.90 -1.14 -1.89
C ALA A 9 -7.96 -1.07 -0.35
N LEU A 10 -7.41 -0.01 0.24
CA LEU A 10 -7.48 0.25 1.67
C LEU A 10 -8.93 0.52 2.12
N VAL A 11 -9.69 1.31 1.38
CA VAL A 11 -11.11 1.59 1.69
C VAL A 11 -11.94 0.31 1.62
N ILE A 12 -11.77 -0.53 0.60
CA ILE A 12 -12.40 -1.86 0.51
C ILE A 12 -12.06 -2.69 1.76
N THR A 13 -10.79 -2.71 2.16
CA THR A 13 -10.33 -3.45 3.34
C THR A 13 -10.99 -2.93 4.62
N ALA A 14 -11.04 -1.61 4.82
CA ALA A 14 -11.67 -0.98 5.98
C ALA A 14 -13.17 -1.31 6.07
N PHE A 15 -13.90 -1.26 4.95
CA PHE A 15 -15.32 -1.65 4.89
C PHE A 15 -15.52 -3.12 5.24
N LEU A 16 -14.74 -4.02 4.64
CA LEU A 16 -14.86 -5.46 4.91
C LEU A 16 -14.49 -5.83 6.34
N GLN A 17 -13.55 -5.10 6.95
CA GLN A 17 -13.16 -5.32 8.34
C GLN A 17 -14.25 -4.87 9.31
N ARG A 18 -14.84 -3.68 9.11
CA ARG A 18 -15.94 -3.18 9.95
C ARG A 18 -17.23 -3.99 9.73
N SER A 19 -17.54 -4.32 8.48
CA SER A 19 -18.67 -5.15 8.00
C SER A 19 -20.02 -4.80 8.62
N GLY A 20 -20.24 -3.53 8.99
CA GLY A 20 -21.49 -3.02 9.56
C GLY A 20 -22.36 -2.31 8.52
N GLY A 21 -23.68 -2.33 8.69
CA GLY A 21 -24.60 -1.62 7.80
C GLY A 21 -24.42 -1.97 6.32
N ASP A 22 -24.13 -0.97 5.48
CA ASP A 22 -23.96 -1.11 4.04
C ASP A 22 -22.47 -1.31 3.60
N ASP A 23 -21.57 -1.55 4.55
CA ASP A 23 -20.12 -1.63 4.28
C ASP A 23 -19.76 -2.65 3.20
N VAL A 24 -20.29 -3.86 3.32
CA VAL A 24 -20.02 -4.94 2.35
C VAL A 24 -20.55 -4.54 0.95
N SER A 25 -21.69 -3.87 0.88
CA SER A 25 -22.25 -3.39 -0.40
C SER A 25 -21.37 -2.31 -1.03
N HIS A 26 -20.82 -1.39 -0.22
CA HIS A 26 -19.87 -0.38 -0.69
C HIS A 26 -18.56 -1.02 -1.16
N ALA A 27 -18.01 -1.98 -0.41
CA ALA A 27 -16.81 -2.72 -0.81
C ALA A 27 -17.05 -3.47 -2.15
N ILE A 28 -18.21 -4.12 -2.31
CA ILE A 28 -18.59 -4.79 -3.57
C ILE A 28 -18.64 -3.78 -4.73
N ALA A 29 -19.30 -2.63 -4.55
CA ALA A 29 -19.40 -1.61 -5.60
C ALA A 29 -18.02 -1.08 -6.04
N MET A 30 -17.11 -0.87 -5.09
CA MET A 30 -15.72 -0.48 -5.39
C MET A 30 -14.96 -1.61 -6.09
N GLY A 31 -15.12 -2.86 -5.65
CA GLY A 31 -14.53 -4.02 -6.32
C GLY A 31 -15.05 -4.21 -7.75
N ASP A 32 -16.35 -4.01 -7.98
CA ASP A 32 -16.94 -4.06 -9.32
C ASP A 32 -16.40 -2.92 -10.22
N SER A 33 -16.09 -1.75 -9.66
CA SER A 33 -15.43 -0.66 -10.39
C SER A 33 -14.00 -1.04 -10.81
N LEU A 34 -13.23 -1.74 -9.96
CA LEU A 34 -11.92 -2.28 -10.33
C LEU A 34 -12.03 -3.32 -11.45
N LEU A 35 -12.99 -4.24 -11.35
CA LEU A 35 -13.24 -5.25 -12.41
C LEU A 35 -13.68 -4.59 -13.73
N TYR A 36 -14.50 -3.54 -13.65
CA TYR A 36 -14.90 -2.76 -14.83
C TYR A 36 -13.67 -2.13 -15.50
N ALA A 37 -12.83 -1.44 -14.72
CA ALA A 37 -11.61 -0.82 -15.23
C ALA A 37 -10.68 -1.85 -15.88
N GLN A 38 -10.51 -3.02 -15.24
CA GLN A 38 -9.70 -4.12 -15.76
C GLN A 38 -10.24 -4.67 -17.10
N ALA A 39 -11.58 -4.78 -17.21
CA ALA A 39 -12.23 -5.37 -18.40
C ALA A 39 -12.28 -4.40 -19.59
N HIS A 40 -12.22 -3.10 -19.36
CA HIS A 40 -12.39 -2.07 -20.39
C HIS A 40 -11.12 -1.23 -20.62
N ASP A 41 -9.97 -1.66 -20.10
CA ASP A 41 -8.69 -1.03 -20.46
C ASP A 41 -8.40 -1.26 -21.96
N ILE A 42 -7.71 -0.30 -22.59
CA ILE A 42 -7.29 -0.42 -24.00
C ILE A 42 -6.36 -1.60 -24.24
N SER A 43 -5.71 -2.10 -23.18
CA SER A 43 -4.85 -3.29 -23.18
C SER A 43 -5.54 -4.41 -22.39
N PRO A 44 -6.15 -5.41 -23.05
CA PRO A 44 -6.98 -6.41 -22.39
C PRO A 44 -6.14 -7.54 -21.75
N ASP A 45 -5.13 -7.20 -20.97
CA ASP A 45 -4.18 -8.13 -20.34
C ASP A 45 -4.37 -8.29 -18.82
N GLY A 46 -5.38 -7.66 -18.26
CA GLY A 46 -5.70 -7.75 -16.82
C GLY A 46 -5.11 -6.66 -15.96
N ARG A 47 -4.45 -5.65 -16.56
CA ARG A 47 -3.88 -4.51 -15.83
C ARG A 47 -4.94 -3.60 -15.23
N LEU A 48 -4.50 -2.82 -14.24
CA LEU A 48 -5.16 -1.62 -13.74
C LEU A 48 -4.17 -0.46 -13.81
N ARG A 49 -4.67 0.74 -14.14
CA ARG A 49 -3.85 1.95 -14.23
C ARG A 49 -3.61 2.55 -12.85
N ALA A 50 -2.62 3.43 -12.72
CA ALA A 50 -2.23 4.05 -11.45
C ALA A 50 -3.40 4.78 -10.78
N SER A 51 -4.25 5.46 -11.55
CA SER A 51 -5.43 6.13 -11.02
C SER A 51 -6.54 6.29 -12.07
N TYR A 52 -7.75 6.51 -11.57
CA TYR A 52 -8.94 6.82 -12.39
C TYR A 52 -9.64 8.06 -11.84
N GLU A 53 -10.39 8.76 -12.72
CA GLU A 53 -11.25 9.85 -12.28
C GLU A 53 -12.53 9.30 -11.64
N PRO A 54 -12.94 9.80 -10.47
CA PRO A 54 -14.12 9.29 -9.79
C PRO A 54 -15.44 9.76 -10.40
N THR A 55 -15.42 10.92 -11.08
CA THR A 55 -16.62 11.52 -11.63
C THR A 55 -16.29 12.36 -12.89
N PRO A 56 -16.74 11.94 -14.06
CA PRO A 56 -17.30 10.61 -14.33
C PRO A 56 -16.24 9.52 -14.32
N PHE A 57 -16.56 8.34 -13.78
CA PHE A 57 -15.65 7.18 -13.81
C PHE A 57 -15.58 6.54 -15.20
N VAL A 58 -16.67 6.61 -15.96
CA VAL A 58 -16.79 6.07 -17.32
C VAL A 58 -16.94 7.20 -18.32
N THR A 59 -16.12 7.15 -19.38
CA THR A 59 -16.18 8.10 -20.49
C THR A 59 -17.42 7.88 -21.38
N ALA A 60 -17.70 8.81 -22.27
CA ALA A 60 -18.81 8.68 -23.24
C ALA A 60 -18.66 7.46 -24.16
N THR A 61 -17.45 6.91 -24.33
CA THR A 61 -17.18 5.73 -25.15
C THR A 61 -17.27 4.41 -24.37
N GLY A 62 -17.56 4.46 -23.05
CA GLY A 62 -17.62 3.29 -22.21
C GLY A 62 -16.26 2.85 -21.64
N ALA A 63 -15.17 3.52 -21.98
CA ALA A 63 -13.86 3.25 -21.36
C ALA A 63 -13.78 3.85 -19.94
N PRO A 64 -12.98 3.28 -19.02
CA PRO A 64 -12.71 3.93 -17.75
C PRO A 64 -11.96 5.25 -17.98
N TYR A 65 -12.29 6.27 -17.19
CA TYR A 65 -11.62 7.56 -17.29
C TYR A 65 -10.29 7.52 -16.52
N VAL A 66 -9.22 7.23 -17.25
CA VAL A 66 -7.87 7.09 -16.69
C VAL A 66 -7.33 8.46 -16.26
N GLY A 67 -6.94 8.58 -15.00
CA GLY A 67 -6.22 9.74 -14.44
C GLY A 67 -4.71 9.60 -14.64
N GLY A 68 -4.13 8.53 -14.10
CA GLY A 68 -2.72 8.19 -14.28
C GLY A 68 -2.57 6.91 -15.10
N SER A 69 -1.93 6.97 -16.27
CA SER A 69 -1.88 5.86 -17.23
C SER A 69 -0.77 4.83 -16.99
N SER A 70 0.19 5.09 -16.11
CA SER A 70 1.19 4.10 -15.68
C SER A 70 0.56 2.91 -14.94
N VAL A 71 1.29 1.80 -14.86
CA VAL A 71 0.87 0.58 -14.17
C VAL A 71 1.97 0.21 -13.19
N TYR A 72 1.76 0.49 -11.91
CA TYR A 72 2.74 0.20 -10.86
C TYR A 72 2.47 -1.15 -10.21
N THR A 73 3.53 -1.91 -9.97
CA THR A 73 3.45 -3.26 -9.37
C THR A 73 2.77 -3.22 -7.99
N GLY A 74 3.12 -2.26 -7.15
CA GLY A 74 2.50 -2.08 -5.83
C GLY A 74 1.00 -1.80 -5.93
N ASN A 75 0.59 -0.84 -6.77
CA ASN A 75 -0.84 -0.53 -6.98
C ASN A 75 -1.63 -1.75 -7.46
N MET A 76 -1.04 -2.55 -8.37
CA MET A 76 -1.62 -3.79 -8.85
C MET A 76 -1.77 -4.81 -7.71
N ALA A 77 -0.75 -4.97 -6.87
CA ALA A 77 -0.78 -5.90 -5.74
C ALA A 77 -1.86 -5.49 -4.72
N TRP A 78 -1.98 -4.20 -4.39
CA TRP A 78 -3.03 -3.70 -3.50
C TRP A 78 -4.44 -3.96 -4.05
N ALA A 79 -4.68 -3.70 -5.33
CA ALA A 79 -5.96 -4.04 -5.97
C ALA A 79 -6.23 -5.56 -5.94
N GLY A 80 -5.19 -6.36 -6.15
CA GLY A 80 -5.25 -7.82 -6.04
C GLY A 80 -5.61 -8.30 -4.63
N MET A 81 -5.01 -7.72 -3.58
CA MET A 81 -5.36 -8.01 -2.18
C MET A 81 -6.82 -7.66 -1.89
N ALA A 82 -7.29 -6.49 -2.34
CA ALA A 82 -8.69 -6.06 -2.15
C ALA A 82 -9.68 -7.02 -2.81
N LEU A 83 -9.44 -7.42 -4.07
CA LEU A 83 -10.28 -8.39 -4.77
C LEU A 83 -10.24 -9.77 -4.10
N THR A 84 -9.08 -10.20 -3.61
CA THR A 84 -8.94 -11.48 -2.89
C THR A 84 -9.74 -11.45 -1.58
N ARG A 85 -9.72 -10.34 -0.84
CA ARG A 85 -10.55 -10.14 0.37
C ARG A 85 -12.04 -10.13 0.05
N LEU A 86 -12.44 -9.47 -1.04
CA LEU A 86 -13.85 -9.49 -1.49
C LEU A 86 -14.31 -10.91 -1.80
N TYR A 87 -13.48 -11.71 -2.48
CA TYR A 87 -13.79 -13.12 -2.70
C TYR A 87 -13.92 -13.87 -1.37
N HIS A 88 -12.96 -13.71 -0.46
CA HIS A 88 -12.99 -14.37 0.85
C HIS A 88 -14.24 -14.00 1.66
N ALA A 89 -14.64 -12.73 1.65
CA ALA A 89 -15.78 -12.24 2.41
C ALA A 89 -17.14 -12.59 1.79
N THR A 90 -17.22 -12.72 0.45
CA THR A 90 -18.50 -12.81 -0.26
C THR A 90 -18.71 -14.12 -1.02
N GLY A 91 -17.65 -14.90 -1.26
CA GLY A 91 -17.68 -16.09 -2.11
C GLY A 91 -17.91 -15.81 -3.61
N GLN A 92 -17.91 -14.54 -4.04
CA GLN A 92 -18.23 -14.18 -5.42
C GLN A 92 -17.03 -14.38 -6.35
N GLN A 93 -17.09 -15.41 -7.18
CA GLN A 93 -16.00 -15.91 -8.04
C GLN A 93 -15.37 -14.82 -8.91
N ARG A 94 -16.14 -13.85 -9.40
CA ARG A 94 -15.61 -12.76 -10.25
C ARG A 94 -14.46 -11.99 -9.61
N PHE A 95 -14.44 -11.86 -8.29
CA PHE A 95 -13.36 -11.18 -7.58
C PHE A 95 -12.08 -12.01 -7.58
N LEU A 96 -12.17 -13.33 -7.38
CA LEU A 96 -11.01 -14.21 -7.50
C LEU A 96 -10.46 -14.22 -8.92
N ASP A 97 -11.35 -14.27 -9.94
CA ASP A 97 -10.95 -14.24 -11.36
C ASP A 97 -10.22 -12.93 -11.70
N GLY A 98 -10.68 -11.79 -11.16
CA GLY A 98 -10.01 -10.49 -11.30
C GLY A 98 -8.64 -10.46 -10.62
N ALA A 99 -8.55 -10.98 -9.40
CA ALA A 99 -7.29 -11.09 -8.66
C ALA A 99 -6.27 -11.98 -9.40
N LEU A 100 -6.70 -13.12 -9.95
CA LEU A 100 -5.85 -14.01 -10.76
C LEU A 100 -5.31 -13.33 -12.03
N LYS A 101 -6.11 -12.49 -12.69
CA LYS A 101 -5.64 -11.69 -13.84
C LYS A 101 -4.54 -10.71 -13.42
N ILE A 102 -4.73 -10.01 -12.30
CA ILE A 102 -3.72 -9.11 -11.72
C ILE A 102 -2.43 -9.88 -11.42
N ALA A 103 -2.53 -11.01 -10.73
CA ALA A 103 -1.38 -11.82 -10.34
C ALA A 103 -0.59 -12.32 -11.55
N ASN A 104 -1.29 -12.80 -12.59
CA ASN A 104 -0.66 -13.21 -13.83
C ASN A 104 0.00 -12.04 -14.56
N TRP A 105 -0.61 -10.85 -14.53
CA TRP A 105 -0.01 -9.66 -15.10
C TRP A 105 1.31 -9.29 -14.40
N ILE A 106 1.31 -9.23 -13.06
CA ILE A 106 2.52 -8.96 -12.27
C ILE A 106 3.60 -9.99 -12.61
N GLN A 107 3.27 -11.28 -12.57
CA GLN A 107 4.22 -12.35 -12.86
C GLN A 107 4.82 -12.23 -14.27
N THR A 108 4.00 -11.90 -15.25
CA THR A 108 4.42 -11.88 -16.66
C THR A 108 5.26 -10.64 -17.00
N ASN A 109 4.91 -9.48 -16.42
CA ASN A 109 5.46 -8.20 -16.84
C ASN A 109 6.54 -7.66 -15.91
N THR A 110 6.63 -8.15 -14.66
CA THR A 110 7.50 -7.53 -13.65
C THR A 110 8.41 -8.50 -12.92
N ALA A 111 8.23 -9.82 -13.04
CA ALA A 111 9.17 -10.80 -12.48
C ALA A 111 10.56 -10.60 -13.06
N ASP A 112 11.57 -10.55 -12.20
CA ASP A 112 12.95 -10.22 -12.59
C ASP A 112 13.95 -11.13 -11.87
N THR A 113 14.90 -11.65 -12.62
CA THR A 113 15.96 -12.54 -12.10
C THR A 113 17.27 -11.83 -11.85
N ARG A 114 17.39 -10.53 -12.14
CA ARG A 114 18.61 -9.75 -11.86
C ARG A 114 18.85 -9.65 -10.36
N GLY A 115 20.11 -9.69 -9.96
CA GLY A 115 20.50 -9.57 -8.55
C GLY A 115 19.82 -10.62 -7.68
N ASN A 116 19.04 -10.15 -6.68
CA ASN A 116 18.31 -11.00 -5.73
C ASN A 116 16.88 -11.38 -6.19
N GLY A 117 16.59 -11.30 -7.49
CA GLY A 117 15.27 -11.61 -8.00
C GLY A 117 14.22 -10.54 -7.66
N GLY A 118 12.98 -10.97 -7.44
CA GLY A 118 11.85 -10.09 -7.08
C GLY A 118 11.11 -9.50 -8.30
N TYR A 119 10.40 -8.39 -8.08
CA TYR A 119 9.50 -7.78 -9.05
C TYR A 119 9.89 -6.32 -9.27
N THR A 120 9.95 -5.89 -10.55
CA THR A 120 10.25 -4.50 -10.95
C THR A 120 9.08 -3.57 -10.68
N GLY A 121 9.31 -2.25 -10.81
CA GLY A 121 8.31 -1.21 -10.51
C GLY A 121 7.06 -1.21 -11.38
N GLY A 122 7.06 -1.93 -12.50
CA GLY A 122 5.92 -2.00 -13.42
C GLY A 122 6.20 -1.40 -14.79
N LEU A 123 5.21 -0.70 -15.34
CA LEU A 123 5.28 -0.01 -16.61
C LEU A 123 4.93 1.46 -16.43
N ARG A 124 5.74 2.37 -16.95
CA ARG A 124 5.41 3.80 -17.01
C ARG A 124 4.90 4.18 -18.40
N ASN A 125 4.09 5.20 -18.44
CA ASN A 125 3.64 5.82 -19.68
C ASN A 125 4.37 7.14 -19.87
N ASP A 126 5.20 7.23 -20.90
CA ASP A 126 6.04 8.42 -21.17
C ASP A 126 5.34 9.45 -22.06
N ASP A 127 4.28 9.05 -22.81
CA ASP A 127 3.59 9.90 -23.78
C ASP A 127 2.17 10.36 -23.34
N GLY A 128 1.72 9.93 -22.16
CA GLY A 128 0.40 10.29 -21.63
C GLY A 128 -0.80 9.59 -22.31
N THR A 129 -0.57 8.80 -23.37
CA THR A 129 -1.66 8.15 -24.12
C THR A 129 -2.13 6.85 -23.49
N GLY A 130 -1.29 6.22 -22.68
CA GLY A 130 -1.51 4.88 -22.13
C GLY A 130 -1.29 3.75 -23.14
N ALA A 131 -0.96 4.07 -24.39
CA ALA A 131 -0.71 3.08 -25.45
C ALA A 131 0.75 2.62 -25.47
N THR A 132 1.69 3.56 -25.29
CA THR A 132 3.13 3.25 -25.28
C THR A 132 3.62 3.10 -23.84
N MET A 133 3.93 1.86 -23.44
CA MET A 133 4.36 1.56 -22.07
C MET A 133 5.83 1.14 -22.08
N VAL A 134 6.61 1.72 -21.15
CA VAL A 134 8.04 1.46 -20.98
C VAL A 134 8.26 0.73 -19.64
N PRO A 135 9.02 -0.39 -19.63
CA PRO A 135 9.32 -1.07 -18.37
C PRO A 135 10.06 -0.17 -17.38
N ILE A 136 9.60 -0.21 -16.13
CA ILE A 136 10.32 0.34 -14.99
C ILE A 136 11.29 -0.74 -14.53
N THR A 137 12.59 -0.41 -14.44
CA THR A 137 13.64 -1.41 -14.24
C THR A 137 14.17 -1.49 -12.80
N TRP A 138 13.93 -0.48 -11.99
CA TRP A 138 14.18 -0.53 -10.55
C TRP A 138 13.16 -1.44 -9.83
N LYS A 139 13.53 -1.88 -8.63
CA LYS A 139 12.68 -2.67 -7.73
C LYS A 139 12.48 -1.91 -6.43
N ALA A 140 11.23 -1.68 -6.03
CA ALA A 140 10.91 -1.15 -4.71
C ALA A 140 10.73 -2.27 -3.70
N THR A 141 11.23 -2.07 -2.50
CA THR A 141 10.99 -2.98 -1.36
C THR A 141 9.50 -3.02 -1.03
N GLU A 142 8.85 -1.86 -1.01
CA GLU A 142 7.40 -1.69 -0.87
C GLU A 142 6.63 -2.58 -1.85
N HIS A 143 6.84 -2.41 -3.16
CA HIS A 143 6.13 -3.20 -4.18
C HIS A 143 6.34 -4.72 -4.04
N ASN A 144 7.50 -5.14 -3.54
CA ASN A 144 7.78 -6.55 -3.30
C ASN A 144 7.13 -7.07 -2.01
N ILE A 145 6.98 -6.24 -0.97
CA ILE A 145 6.16 -6.57 0.22
C ILE A 145 4.71 -6.78 -0.21
N ASP A 146 4.15 -5.85 -0.98
CA ASP A 146 2.77 -5.90 -1.49
C ASP A 146 2.53 -7.14 -2.35
N THR A 147 3.44 -7.41 -3.28
CA THR A 147 3.35 -8.59 -4.16
C THR A 147 3.44 -9.88 -3.36
N GLY A 148 4.37 -9.94 -2.39
CA GLY A 148 4.53 -11.10 -1.50
C GLY A 148 3.27 -11.37 -0.69
N ALA A 149 2.69 -10.35 -0.08
CA ALA A 149 1.44 -10.45 0.68
C ALA A 149 0.26 -10.84 -0.22
N PHE A 150 0.10 -10.18 -1.36
CA PHE A 150 -0.94 -10.50 -2.33
C PHE A 150 -0.90 -11.97 -2.76
N PHE A 151 0.28 -12.46 -3.15
CA PHE A 151 0.42 -13.85 -3.60
C PHE A 151 0.19 -14.85 -2.47
N ALA A 152 0.57 -14.55 -1.23
CA ALA A 152 0.25 -15.38 -0.07
C ALA A 152 -1.27 -15.48 0.17
N MET A 153 -1.97 -14.34 0.11
CA MET A 153 -3.43 -14.28 0.20
C MET A 153 -4.10 -15.06 -0.94
N LEU A 154 -3.61 -14.88 -2.17
CA LEU A 154 -4.14 -15.54 -3.35
C LEU A 154 -3.91 -17.06 -3.31
N ALA A 155 -2.77 -17.54 -2.81
CA ALA A 155 -2.51 -18.97 -2.60
C ALA A 155 -3.55 -19.58 -1.66
N THR A 156 -3.88 -18.87 -0.57
CA THR A 156 -4.90 -19.30 0.39
C THR A 156 -6.29 -19.31 -0.24
N ALA A 157 -6.65 -18.26 -0.96
CA ALA A 157 -7.99 -18.09 -1.53
C ALA A 157 -8.27 -19.03 -2.71
N SER A 158 -7.26 -19.27 -3.56
CA SER A 158 -7.40 -20.11 -4.77
C SER A 158 -7.07 -21.59 -4.53
N GLY A 159 -6.31 -21.92 -3.48
CA GLY A 159 -5.76 -23.26 -3.26
C GLY A 159 -4.58 -23.60 -4.19
N ASP A 160 -4.13 -22.69 -5.03
CA ASP A 160 -2.97 -22.89 -5.93
C ASP A 160 -1.66 -22.50 -5.22
N HIS A 161 -0.89 -23.51 -4.84
CA HIS A 161 0.38 -23.36 -4.12
C HIS A 161 1.47 -22.66 -4.95
N THR A 162 1.33 -22.55 -6.27
CA THR A 162 2.29 -21.83 -7.13
C THR A 162 2.42 -20.37 -6.67
N TRP A 163 1.31 -19.76 -6.19
CA TRP A 163 1.33 -18.40 -5.66
C TRP A 163 2.11 -18.29 -4.34
N ALA A 164 2.09 -19.33 -3.51
CA ALA A 164 2.89 -19.35 -2.28
C ALA A 164 4.41 -19.36 -2.58
N ASP A 165 4.85 -20.04 -3.63
CA ASP A 165 6.27 -20.04 -4.03
C ASP A 165 6.66 -18.66 -4.61
N ARG A 166 5.83 -18.05 -5.43
CA ARG A 166 6.04 -16.68 -5.94
C ARG A 166 6.04 -15.62 -4.83
N SER A 167 5.22 -15.82 -3.79
CA SER A 167 5.26 -15.00 -2.56
C SER A 167 6.63 -15.07 -1.88
N LYS A 168 7.21 -16.29 -1.76
CA LYS A 168 8.55 -16.48 -1.21
C LYS A 168 9.62 -15.75 -2.04
N ASP A 169 9.52 -15.77 -3.36
CA ASP A 169 10.45 -15.05 -4.25
C ASP A 169 10.41 -13.54 -3.99
N ALA A 170 9.22 -12.96 -3.86
CA ALA A 170 9.05 -11.55 -3.50
C ALA A 170 9.67 -11.24 -2.12
N PHE A 171 9.37 -12.04 -1.10
CA PHE A 171 9.92 -11.83 0.24
C PHE A 171 11.42 -12.15 0.33
N ALA A 172 11.98 -12.98 -0.54
CA ALA A 172 13.43 -13.17 -0.63
C ALA A 172 14.13 -11.87 -1.08
N PHE A 173 13.55 -11.15 -2.04
CA PHE A 173 14.02 -9.81 -2.40
C PHE A 173 13.90 -8.83 -1.22
N VAL A 174 12.75 -8.77 -0.55
CA VAL A 174 12.56 -7.92 0.66
C VAL A 174 13.63 -8.22 1.71
N LYS A 175 13.92 -9.50 1.98
CA LYS A 175 14.96 -9.91 2.92
C LYS A 175 16.34 -9.41 2.51
N SER A 176 16.64 -9.36 1.21
CA SER A 176 17.93 -8.88 0.71
C SER A 176 18.11 -7.37 0.88
N MET A 177 17.03 -6.62 1.09
CA MET A 177 17.06 -5.19 1.38
C MET A 177 17.22 -4.87 2.86
N GLN A 178 17.26 -5.89 3.75
CA GLN A 178 17.43 -5.67 5.18
C GLN A 178 18.89 -5.43 5.52
N ALA A 179 19.20 -4.30 6.12
CA ALA A 179 20.51 -3.92 6.62
C ALA A 179 20.87 -4.67 7.94
N ALA A 180 22.14 -4.63 8.32
CA ALA A 180 22.64 -5.33 9.51
C ALA A 180 22.01 -4.86 10.84
N ASN A 181 21.53 -3.62 10.92
CA ASN A 181 20.82 -3.06 12.07
C ASN A 181 19.31 -3.34 12.03
N GLY A 182 18.83 -4.07 11.02
CA GLY A 182 17.47 -4.55 10.91
C GLY A 182 16.51 -3.68 10.08
N HIS A 183 16.87 -2.42 9.74
CA HIS A 183 16.03 -1.61 8.87
C HIS A 183 16.09 -2.09 7.42
N LEU A 184 15.16 -1.64 6.59
CA LEU A 184 15.10 -1.96 5.16
C LEU A 184 15.40 -0.73 4.31
N TRP A 185 16.12 -0.95 3.20
CA TRP A 185 16.33 0.03 2.15
C TRP A 185 15.12 0.14 1.22
N THR A 186 14.95 1.30 0.58
CA THR A 186 13.80 1.57 -0.33
C THR A 186 13.74 0.61 -1.53
N GLY A 187 14.87 0.08 -1.99
CA GLY A 187 14.92 -0.85 -3.13
C GLY A 187 16.23 -0.78 -3.89
N THR A 188 16.16 -0.85 -5.22
CA THR A 188 17.33 -0.81 -6.10
C THR A 188 17.33 0.42 -7.01
N GLY A 189 18.50 0.76 -7.56
CA GLY A 189 18.63 1.69 -8.67
C GLY A 189 18.04 1.14 -9.98
N LEU A 190 18.17 1.93 -11.07
CA LEU A 190 17.67 1.58 -12.42
C LEU A 190 18.28 0.30 -13.00
N ASP A 191 19.44 -0.13 -12.50
CA ASP A 191 20.06 -1.40 -12.90
C ASP A 191 19.31 -2.64 -12.36
N GLY A 192 18.39 -2.45 -11.39
CA GLY A 192 17.64 -3.52 -10.75
C GLY A 192 18.47 -4.43 -9.83
N VAL A 193 19.69 -4.00 -9.46
CA VAL A 193 20.67 -4.80 -8.69
C VAL A 193 21.27 -4.01 -7.53
N THR A 194 21.76 -2.78 -7.79
CA THR A 194 22.43 -1.97 -6.78
C THR A 194 21.42 -1.42 -5.78
N THR A 195 21.62 -1.73 -4.49
CA THR A 195 20.75 -1.20 -3.42
C THR A 195 20.77 0.32 -3.39
N ASN A 196 19.60 0.94 -3.45
CA ASN A 196 19.41 2.37 -3.24
C ASN A 196 19.39 2.66 -1.73
N GLN A 197 20.33 3.47 -1.26
CA GLN A 197 20.49 3.84 0.14
C GLN A 197 20.20 5.33 0.41
N ASP A 198 19.58 6.02 -0.55
CA ASP A 198 19.35 7.46 -0.45
C ASP A 198 18.21 7.82 0.51
N VAL A 199 17.18 6.97 0.56
CA VAL A 199 16.01 7.17 1.42
C VAL A 199 15.63 5.86 2.13
N GLU A 200 15.16 6.00 3.35
CA GLU A 200 14.62 4.89 4.16
C GLU A 200 13.16 5.23 4.49
N PRO A 201 12.17 4.80 3.67
CA PRO A 201 10.76 5.08 3.92
C PRO A 201 10.22 4.35 5.14
N GLU A 202 9.23 4.92 5.81
CA GLU A 202 8.58 4.33 6.99
C GLU A 202 7.81 3.05 6.64
N ASP A 203 7.09 3.07 5.54
CA ASP A 203 6.21 1.98 5.10
C ASP A 203 6.95 0.65 4.96
N VAL A 204 8.12 0.61 4.30
CA VAL A 204 8.88 -0.63 4.16
C VAL A 204 9.31 -1.23 5.50
N GLN A 205 9.44 -0.39 6.55
CA GLN A 205 9.83 -0.84 7.88
C GLN A 205 8.68 -1.55 8.60
N THR A 206 7.50 -0.94 8.59
CA THR A 206 6.31 -1.48 9.27
C THR A 206 5.61 -2.54 8.43
N TRP A 207 5.50 -2.36 7.11
CA TRP A 207 4.83 -3.30 6.22
C TRP A 207 5.56 -4.64 6.09
N SER A 208 6.90 -4.65 6.14
CA SER A 208 7.65 -5.91 6.14
C SER A 208 7.26 -6.81 7.32
N TYR A 209 7.04 -6.22 8.51
CA TYR A 209 6.54 -6.95 9.66
C TYR A 209 5.06 -7.33 9.50
N LEU A 210 4.19 -6.39 9.11
CA LEU A 210 2.75 -6.62 8.95
C LEU A 210 2.46 -7.73 7.93
N ALA A 211 3.18 -7.74 6.80
CA ALA A 211 2.97 -8.73 5.74
C ALA A 211 3.42 -10.15 6.14
N THR A 212 4.48 -10.25 6.94
CA THR A 212 5.08 -11.55 7.28
C THR A 212 4.77 -12.04 8.69
N LEU A 213 4.59 -11.13 9.65
CA LEU A 213 4.60 -11.36 11.10
C LEU A 213 5.89 -12.10 11.56
N ASP A 214 6.96 -12.01 10.77
CA ASP A 214 8.24 -12.62 11.10
C ASP A 214 9.01 -11.74 12.11
N PRO A 215 9.37 -12.26 13.29
CA PRO A 215 10.16 -11.53 14.28
C PRO A 215 11.48 -10.96 13.75
N ALA A 216 12.01 -11.50 12.64
CA ALA A 216 13.20 -10.97 11.98
C ALA A 216 13.03 -9.52 11.48
N TYR A 217 11.80 -9.06 11.28
CA TYR A 217 11.48 -7.67 10.92
C TYR A 217 11.07 -6.78 12.11
N SER A 218 10.95 -7.33 13.33
CA SER A 218 10.67 -6.51 14.53
C SER A 218 11.67 -5.36 14.74
N PRO A 219 12.98 -5.53 14.47
CA PRO A 219 13.93 -4.42 14.58
C PRO A 219 13.64 -3.26 13.64
N ALA A 220 13.04 -3.51 12.45
CA ALA A 220 12.67 -2.45 11.50
C ALA A 220 11.56 -1.55 12.08
N VAL A 221 10.57 -2.15 12.76
CA VAL A 221 9.49 -1.40 13.44
C VAL A 221 10.07 -0.47 14.52
N ASP A 222 10.97 -0.97 15.35
CA ASP A 222 11.61 -0.15 16.40
C ASP A 222 12.54 0.92 15.81
N TRP A 223 13.21 0.59 14.70
CA TRP A 223 14.07 1.52 13.98
C TRP A 223 13.26 2.69 13.39
N ALA A 224 12.12 2.42 12.73
CA ALA A 224 11.22 3.45 12.23
C ALA A 224 10.70 4.34 13.35
N ALA A 225 10.23 3.76 14.44
CA ALA A 225 9.74 4.49 15.61
C ALA A 225 10.79 5.42 16.23
N GLY A 226 12.08 5.07 16.16
CA GLY A 226 13.18 5.90 16.66
C GLY A 226 13.68 6.91 15.65
N ARG A 227 13.96 6.45 14.41
CA ARG A 227 14.63 7.25 13.38
C ARG A 227 13.73 8.31 12.76
N MET A 228 12.43 8.00 12.66
CA MET A 228 11.42 8.85 12.04
C MET A 228 10.48 9.49 13.07
N ALA A 229 10.81 9.39 14.38
CA ALA A 229 10.01 10.03 15.41
C ALA A 229 9.78 11.50 15.08
N ALA A 230 8.53 11.90 15.07
CA ALA A 230 8.11 13.27 14.77
C ALA A 230 7.13 13.79 15.83
N ALA A 231 7.27 15.08 16.13
CA ALA A 231 6.34 15.79 17.02
C ALA A 231 6.08 17.19 16.44
N ASP A 232 4.80 17.54 16.29
CA ASP A 232 4.37 18.83 15.77
C ASP A 232 3.13 19.32 16.55
N GLY A 233 3.33 20.32 17.39
CA GLY A 233 2.30 20.78 18.33
C GLY A 233 1.81 19.64 19.24
N PRO A 234 0.51 19.30 19.19
CA PRO A 234 -0.03 18.23 20.03
C PRO A 234 0.11 16.83 19.41
N PHE A 235 0.59 16.71 18.17
CA PHE A 235 0.68 15.46 17.43
C PHE A 235 2.04 14.80 17.66
N VAL A 236 2.03 13.50 17.97
CA VAL A 236 3.22 12.68 18.16
C VAL A 236 3.07 11.39 17.34
N GLY A 237 4.05 11.09 16.51
CA GLY A 237 4.01 9.91 15.64
C GLY A 237 5.32 9.74 14.88
N VAL A 238 5.22 9.40 13.61
CA VAL A 238 6.37 9.29 12.71
C VAL A 238 6.19 10.17 11.48
N SER A 239 7.31 10.51 10.85
CA SER A 239 7.36 11.13 9.54
C SER A 239 7.51 10.05 8.45
N PHE A 240 7.46 10.45 7.17
CA PHE A 240 7.63 9.55 6.02
C PHE A 240 9.02 8.92 5.98
N SER A 241 10.04 9.71 6.26
CA SER A 241 11.43 9.27 6.29
C SER A 241 12.25 10.12 7.26
N GLY A 242 13.53 9.79 7.40
CA GLY A 242 14.47 10.60 8.17
C GLY A 242 14.89 11.92 7.52
N ALA A 243 14.42 12.23 6.31
CA ALA A 243 14.76 13.47 5.59
C ALA A 243 14.10 14.71 6.20
N ASP A 244 12.85 14.58 6.70
CA ASP A 244 12.13 15.65 7.40
C ASP A 244 11.29 15.06 8.54
N THR A 245 11.74 15.20 9.76
CA THR A 245 11.03 14.75 10.98
C THR A 245 10.35 15.91 11.73
N SER A 246 10.21 17.07 11.08
CA SER A 246 9.57 18.25 11.69
C SER A 246 8.04 18.16 11.70
N LYS A 247 7.45 17.23 10.97
CA LYS A 247 6.01 17.05 10.81
C LYS A 247 5.62 15.58 10.95
N VAL A 248 4.41 15.35 11.44
CA VAL A 248 3.85 14.00 11.56
C VAL A 248 3.16 13.60 10.26
N TRP A 249 3.51 12.43 9.71
CA TRP A 249 2.80 11.76 8.63
C TRP A 249 1.76 10.82 9.24
N PHE A 250 0.48 11.15 9.10
CA PHE A 250 -0.57 10.42 9.82
C PHE A 250 -0.82 9.01 9.28
N GLU A 251 -0.60 8.78 7.98
CA GLU A 251 -0.68 7.44 7.41
C GLU A 251 0.40 6.53 8.00
N GLY A 252 1.68 6.92 7.98
CA GLY A 252 2.77 6.16 8.60
C GLY A 252 2.59 5.99 10.10
N THR A 253 2.00 6.98 10.79
CA THR A 253 1.64 6.85 12.20
C THR A 253 0.60 5.74 12.41
N ALA A 254 -0.35 5.56 11.48
CA ALA A 254 -1.31 4.45 11.50
C ALA A 254 -0.66 3.10 11.12
N HIS A 255 0.33 3.08 10.23
CA HIS A 255 1.14 1.88 9.96
C HIS A 255 1.83 1.39 11.22
N LEU A 256 2.51 2.30 11.92
CA LEU A 256 3.21 1.97 13.16
C LEU A 256 2.25 1.52 14.26
N LEU A 257 1.06 2.14 14.38
CA LEU A 257 -0.01 1.69 15.27
C LEU A 257 -0.41 0.24 14.95
N ALA A 258 -0.67 -0.07 13.68
CA ALA A 258 -1.01 -1.43 13.25
C ALA A 258 0.12 -2.43 13.57
N ALA A 259 1.38 -2.04 13.31
CA ALA A 259 2.53 -2.88 13.60
C ALA A 259 2.67 -3.19 15.11
N TYR A 260 2.45 -2.21 15.99
CA TYR A 260 2.45 -2.44 17.44
C TYR A 260 1.30 -3.35 17.88
N ASN A 261 0.08 -3.14 17.35
CA ASN A 261 -1.07 -4.00 17.65
C ASN A 261 -0.82 -5.45 17.24
N GLN A 262 -0.20 -5.67 16.09
CA GLN A 262 0.11 -7.02 15.60
C GLN A 262 1.30 -7.66 16.32
N ARG A 263 2.29 -6.88 16.74
CA ARG A 263 3.48 -7.39 17.40
C ARG A 263 3.24 -7.76 18.86
N GLY A 264 2.55 -6.92 19.59
CA GLY A 264 2.19 -7.14 20.99
C GLY A 264 3.39 -7.37 21.91
N ALA A 265 4.55 -6.76 21.60
CA ALA A 265 5.74 -6.84 22.45
C ALA A 265 5.58 -5.99 23.72
N ALA A 266 6.41 -6.21 24.71
CA ALA A 266 6.34 -5.46 25.96
C ALA A 266 6.45 -3.94 25.71
N GLY A 267 5.44 -3.19 26.13
CA GLY A 267 5.31 -1.76 25.95
C GLY A 267 4.64 -1.31 24.65
N ASP A 268 4.33 -2.21 23.71
CA ASP A 268 3.65 -1.87 22.47
C ASP A 268 2.25 -1.31 22.70
N ASP A 269 1.48 -1.86 23.66
CA ASP A 269 0.15 -1.37 24.00
C ASP A 269 0.15 0.12 24.38
N ALA A 270 1.12 0.56 25.17
CA ALA A 270 1.23 1.96 25.59
C ALA A 270 1.62 2.88 24.42
N LYS A 271 2.51 2.42 23.54
CA LYS A 271 2.90 3.13 22.32
C LYS A 271 1.71 3.21 21.35
N ALA A 272 1.02 2.09 21.11
CA ALA A 272 -0.17 2.04 20.28
C ALA A 272 -1.26 3.00 20.77
N ALA A 273 -1.54 3.03 22.08
CA ALA A 273 -2.50 3.96 22.67
C ALA A 273 -2.12 5.44 22.44
N THR A 274 -0.83 5.77 22.46
CA THR A 274 -0.35 7.12 22.18
C THR A 274 -0.58 7.50 20.70
N LEU A 275 -0.26 6.61 19.77
CA LEU A 275 -0.46 6.84 18.33
C LEU A 275 -1.95 6.93 17.97
N LEU A 276 -2.77 6.05 18.55
CA LEU A 276 -4.23 6.09 18.36
C LEU A 276 -4.80 7.45 18.79
N LYS A 277 -4.40 7.92 19.99
CA LYS A 277 -4.82 9.26 20.48
C LYS A 277 -4.38 10.39 19.55
N THR A 278 -3.20 10.30 18.94
CA THR A 278 -2.73 11.29 17.96
C THR A 278 -3.64 11.29 16.73
N LEU A 279 -4.00 10.12 16.20
CA LEU A 279 -4.86 9.99 15.02
C LEU A 279 -6.29 10.48 15.28
N GLU A 280 -6.86 10.14 16.45
CA GLU A 280 -8.15 10.68 16.92
C GLU A 280 -8.12 12.20 17.04
N LEU A 281 -7.03 12.75 17.59
CA LEU A 281 -6.86 14.19 17.69
C LEU A 281 -6.71 14.84 16.31
N ALA A 282 -5.97 14.21 15.39
CA ALA A 282 -5.79 14.71 14.03
C ALA A 282 -7.12 14.79 13.26
N GLN A 283 -8.01 13.81 13.44
CA GLN A 283 -9.35 13.79 12.84
C GLN A 283 -10.15 15.07 13.17
N HIS A 284 -9.98 15.61 14.39
CA HIS A 284 -10.80 16.73 14.87
C HIS A 284 -10.06 18.07 14.94
N SER A 285 -8.73 18.08 14.92
CA SER A 285 -7.94 19.27 15.25
C SER A 285 -6.76 19.55 14.30
N ALA A 286 -6.44 18.67 13.35
CA ALA A 286 -5.40 18.95 12.37
C ALA A 286 -5.82 20.08 11.42
N PRO A 287 -4.88 20.87 10.87
CA PRO A 287 -5.21 21.87 9.86
C PRO A 287 -5.99 21.24 8.69
N ASN A 288 -7.00 21.95 8.21
CA ASN A 288 -7.86 21.55 7.09
C ASN A 288 -8.68 20.26 7.27
N THR A 289 -8.79 19.73 8.51
CA THR A 289 -9.69 18.60 8.78
C THR A 289 -11.15 19.02 8.63
N ASP A 290 -12.00 18.07 8.24
CA ASP A 290 -13.46 18.22 8.20
C ASP A 290 -14.17 17.58 9.42
N GLY A 291 -13.40 17.07 10.36
CA GLY A 291 -13.89 16.35 11.56
C GLY A 291 -14.26 14.89 11.30
N ALA A 292 -14.13 14.40 10.07
CA ALA A 292 -14.45 13.02 9.69
C ALA A 292 -13.23 12.27 9.13
N GLY A 293 -12.53 12.85 8.15
CA GLY A 293 -11.34 12.28 7.56
C GLY A 293 -10.05 12.66 8.32
N ILE A 294 -8.96 11.95 8.00
CA ILE A 294 -7.60 12.26 8.45
C ILE A 294 -6.86 12.99 7.31
N VAL A 295 -6.12 14.04 7.63
CA VAL A 295 -5.23 14.71 6.68
C VAL A 295 -3.92 13.92 6.51
N ALA A 296 -3.18 14.14 5.41
CA ALA A 296 -1.94 13.39 5.17
C ALA A 296 -0.84 13.75 6.17
N ALA A 297 -0.65 15.04 6.46
CA ALA A 297 0.41 15.53 7.34
C ALA A 297 -0.10 16.55 8.34
N SER A 298 0.62 16.72 9.45
CA SER A 298 0.27 17.69 10.51
C SER A 298 0.34 19.14 10.05
N GLN A 299 1.16 19.44 9.05
CA GLN A 299 1.27 20.72 8.34
C GLN A 299 1.67 20.51 6.87
N ASP A 300 1.49 21.55 6.07
CA ASP A 300 1.94 21.57 4.68
C ASP A 300 3.46 21.45 4.56
N GLY A 301 3.94 20.79 3.51
CA GLY A 301 5.34 20.76 3.15
C GLY A 301 6.17 19.69 3.88
N LEU A 302 5.59 18.55 4.24
CA LEU A 302 6.36 17.40 4.69
C LEU A 302 7.06 16.76 3.50
N ILE A 303 8.39 16.78 3.51
CA ILE A 303 9.25 16.28 2.44
C ILE A 303 9.51 14.79 2.64
N THR A 304 9.26 13.97 1.60
CA THR A 304 9.49 12.51 1.65
C THR A 304 10.98 12.14 1.54
N GLY A 305 11.75 12.95 0.83
CA GLY A 305 13.12 12.63 0.43
C GLY A 305 13.21 11.94 -0.93
N GLU A 306 12.07 11.54 -1.52
CA GLU A 306 11.96 10.87 -2.84
C GLU A 306 11.46 11.81 -3.94
N GLY A 307 11.27 13.09 -3.62
CA GLY A 307 10.83 14.14 -4.55
C GLY A 307 9.38 14.56 -4.37
N ASP A 308 8.62 13.86 -3.53
CA ASP A 308 7.24 14.19 -3.21
C ASP A 308 7.13 15.01 -1.92
N THR A 309 5.98 15.67 -1.79
CA THR A 309 5.66 16.51 -0.62
C THR A 309 4.22 16.25 -0.18
N TYR A 310 4.03 15.96 1.09
CA TYR A 310 2.70 15.86 1.69
C TYR A 310 2.23 17.20 2.25
N TYR A 311 0.92 17.37 2.26
CA TYR A 311 0.22 18.57 2.71
C TYR A 311 -0.80 18.20 3.79
N ALA A 312 -1.18 19.18 4.61
CA ALA A 312 -2.30 19.05 5.54
C ALA A 312 -3.63 19.11 4.75
N ALA A 313 -3.91 18.07 3.99
CA ALA A 313 -5.12 17.92 3.18
C ALA A 313 -5.74 16.56 3.46
N LEU A 314 -7.07 16.47 3.42
CA LEU A 314 -7.79 15.20 3.60
C LEU A 314 -7.22 14.13 2.70
N HIS A 315 -6.90 12.97 3.29
CA HIS A 315 -6.18 11.89 2.63
C HIS A 315 -6.89 10.55 2.84
N THR A 316 -7.23 9.91 1.73
CA THR A 316 -7.96 8.63 1.75
C THR A 316 -7.14 7.54 2.40
N GLY A 317 -5.85 7.41 2.03
CA GLY A 317 -4.93 6.42 2.59
C GLY A 317 -4.80 6.56 4.11
N ALA A 318 -4.49 7.78 4.61
CA ALA A 318 -4.38 8.03 6.04
C ALA A 318 -5.67 7.70 6.80
N THR A 319 -6.84 8.05 6.22
CA THR A 319 -8.14 7.74 6.82
C THR A 319 -8.41 6.23 6.87
N ALA A 320 -8.16 5.52 5.77
CA ALA A 320 -8.39 4.09 5.71
C ALA A 320 -7.43 3.31 6.61
N TRP A 321 -6.15 3.66 6.64
CA TRP A 321 -5.18 3.07 7.56
C TRP A 321 -5.53 3.32 9.03
N TYR A 322 -5.98 4.54 9.38
CA TYR A 322 -6.47 4.81 10.73
C TYR A 322 -7.63 3.87 11.10
N LEU A 323 -8.62 3.73 10.23
CA LEU A 323 -9.78 2.85 10.48
C LEU A 323 -9.37 1.38 10.65
N ILE A 324 -8.43 0.90 9.82
CA ILE A 324 -7.91 -0.47 9.88
C ILE A 324 -7.14 -0.68 11.18
N ALA A 325 -6.19 0.21 11.49
CA ALA A 325 -5.31 0.08 12.65
C ALA A 325 -6.05 0.25 13.98
N ALA A 326 -7.01 1.18 14.07
CA ALA A 326 -7.81 1.42 15.27
C ALA A 326 -8.68 0.21 15.66
N GLN A 327 -9.02 -0.64 14.68
CA GLN A 327 -9.76 -1.89 14.91
C GLN A 327 -8.84 -3.11 15.05
N GLY A 328 -7.52 -2.92 15.15
CA GLY A 328 -6.55 -4.01 15.26
C GLY A 328 -6.37 -4.84 13.97
N GLY A 329 -6.74 -4.29 12.81
CA GLY A 329 -6.64 -4.96 11.52
C GLY A 329 -5.24 -4.98 10.93
N ASN A 330 -5.07 -5.84 9.92
CA ASN A 330 -3.87 -5.96 9.12
C ASN A 330 -4.24 -6.16 7.65
N PRO A 331 -3.98 -5.19 6.75
CA PRO A 331 -4.42 -5.28 5.36
C PRO A 331 -3.60 -6.26 4.53
N PHE A 332 -2.49 -6.77 5.01
CA PHE A 332 -1.63 -7.71 4.29
C PHE A 332 -2.02 -9.19 4.48
N ARG A 333 -3.07 -9.50 5.24
CA ARG A 333 -3.49 -10.88 5.55
C ARG A 333 -5.01 -11.03 5.46
N LEU A 334 -5.49 -12.25 5.08
CA LEU A 334 -6.93 -12.58 5.08
C LEU A 334 -7.44 -12.80 6.50
#